data_f6ba92f68b3f6bf1dac3457179549acf
#
_entry.id   f6ba92f68b3f6bf1dac3457179549acf
#
_cell.length_a   1.000
_cell.length_b   1.000
_cell.length_c   1.000
_cell.angle_alpha   90.00
_cell.angle_beta   90.00
_cell.angle_gamma   90.00
#
_symmetry.space_group_name_H-M   'P 1'
#
loop_
_entity.id
_entity.type
_entity.pdbx_description
1 polymer ?
#
loop_
_entity_poly.entity_id
_entity_poly.type
_entity_poly.pdbx_seq_one_letter_code
_entity_poly.pdbx_strand_id
1 'polypeptide(L)'
;MIPILLKSVLHHARYFPLWSALTAVRWRSFDSRSRGLGTTFKTVMRWFPPARRRFDREAKRVFPNMKRGARAKLGQDMGRHMGRTLFEIYHDAEFQTQYHKFNASGPGLIALKEAQAAGKGAIIVSGHFGQWEAVRAVIKMHGLESGAVYRPHKNRHYARRILAGIEAGGKPILATGSVGTRALVRHLRDGGIISILLDEKYSEGVRIPFLGHDALTSLSAAQLALKYDIPMIPAFGTRVDDENAFRVEFEAP
;
A
#
# COMPACT_ATOMS: atom_id res chain seq x y z
N MET A 1 -24.25 1.18 24.82
CA MET A 1 -22.77 0.99 24.83
C MET A 1 -22.48 -0.50 24.82
N ILE A 2 -21.83 -1.06 23.79
CA ILE A 2 -21.53 -2.50 23.71
C ILE A 2 -20.47 -2.81 24.74
N PRO A 3 -20.67 -3.79 25.65
CA PRO A 3 -19.67 -4.18 26.64
C PRO A 3 -18.33 -4.55 25.99
N ILE A 4 -17.22 -4.20 26.63
CA ILE A 4 -15.85 -4.42 26.12
C ILE A 4 -15.63 -5.89 25.75
N LEU A 5 -16.19 -6.81 26.53
CA LEU A 5 -16.12 -8.27 26.30
C LEU A 5 -16.81 -8.67 24.99
N LEU A 6 -18.01 -8.17 24.75
CA LEU A 6 -18.78 -8.46 23.53
C LEU A 6 -18.10 -7.89 22.28
N LYS A 7 -17.50 -6.70 22.39
CA LYS A 7 -16.70 -6.11 21.32
C LYS A 7 -15.47 -6.95 20.99
N SER A 8 -14.82 -7.52 22.01
CA SER A 8 -13.67 -8.42 21.81
C SER A 8 -14.07 -9.71 21.09
N VAL A 9 -15.18 -10.33 21.49
CA VAL A 9 -15.72 -11.55 20.87
C VAL A 9 -16.09 -11.29 19.40
N LEU A 10 -16.78 -10.19 19.12
CA LEU A 10 -17.12 -9.79 17.74
C LEU A 10 -15.88 -9.52 16.87
N HIS A 11 -14.83 -8.94 17.44
CA HIS A 11 -13.57 -8.74 16.74
C HIS A 11 -12.89 -10.07 16.38
N HIS A 12 -12.87 -11.03 17.32
CA HIS A 12 -12.36 -12.38 17.08
C HIS A 12 -13.18 -13.10 16.01
N ALA A 13 -14.50 -13.14 16.14
CA ALA A 13 -15.38 -13.82 15.22
C ALA A 13 -15.23 -13.30 13.76
N ARG A 14 -15.06 -11.98 13.61
CA ARG A 14 -14.83 -11.37 12.28
C ARG A 14 -13.43 -11.65 11.71
N TYR A 15 -12.43 -11.83 12.55
CA TYR A 15 -11.05 -12.11 12.13
C TYR A 15 -10.81 -13.60 11.89
N PHE A 16 -11.52 -14.47 12.59
CA PHE A 16 -11.32 -15.92 12.55
C PHE A 16 -11.35 -16.54 11.16
N PRO A 17 -12.31 -16.19 10.24
CA PRO A 17 -12.32 -16.77 8.90
C PRO A 17 -11.05 -16.44 8.10
N LEU A 18 -10.55 -15.22 8.20
CA LEU A 18 -9.30 -14.83 7.54
C LEU A 18 -8.12 -15.60 8.15
N TRP A 19 -8.03 -15.64 9.47
CA TRP A 19 -6.97 -16.36 10.18
C TRP A 19 -6.96 -17.84 9.81
N SER A 20 -8.13 -18.49 9.82
CA SER A 20 -8.27 -19.91 9.45
C SER A 20 -7.85 -20.16 8.01
N ALA A 21 -8.30 -19.33 7.06
CA ALA A 21 -7.95 -19.46 5.66
C ALA A 21 -6.43 -19.32 5.43
N LEU A 22 -5.80 -18.33 6.08
CA LEU A 22 -4.35 -18.12 5.96
C LEU A 22 -3.54 -19.24 6.64
N THR A 23 -4.06 -19.81 7.74
CA THR A 23 -3.39 -20.89 8.47
C THR A 23 -3.52 -22.23 7.76
N ALA A 24 -4.71 -22.52 7.20
CA ALA A 24 -4.98 -23.77 6.52
C ALA A 24 -4.10 -24.04 5.29
N VAL A 25 -3.56 -22.98 4.68
CA VAL A 25 -2.70 -23.09 3.49
C VAL A 25 -1.21 -22.83 3.76
N ARG A 26 -0.81 -22.74 5.02
CA ARG A 26 0.58 -22.37 5.42
C ARG A 26 1.66 -23.32 4.90
N TRP A 27 1.30 -24.57 4.60
CA TRP A 27 2.18 -25.60 4.04
C TRP A 27 2.46 -25.42 2.54
N ARG A 28 1.70 -24.57 1.85
CA ARG A 28 1.92 -24.25 0.44
C ARG A 28 3.01 -23.17 0.28
N SER A 29 3.63 -23.13 -0.90
CA SER A 29 4.60 -22.08 -1.23
C SER A 29 3.97 -20.68 -1.14
N PHE A 30 4.78 -19.65 -0.88
CA PHE A 30 4.36 -18.27 -0.82
C PHE A 30 3.58 -17.87 -2.07
N ASP A 31 4.10 -18.19 -3.26
CA ASP A 31 3.47 -17.90 -4.56
C ASP A 31 2.10 -18.55 -4.71
N SER A 32 1.97 -19.81 -4.28
CA SER A 32 0.69 -20.53 -4.35
C SER A 32 -0.36 -19.89 -3.42
N ARG A 33 0.04 -19.47 -2.22
CA ARG A 33 -0.85 -18.80 -1.26
C ARG A 33 -1.29 -17.42 -1.75
N SER A 34 -0.34 -16.63 -2.29
CA SER A 34 -0.62 -15.32 -2.89
C SER A 34 -1.59 -15.45 -4.05
N ARG A 35 -1.34 -16.38 -5.00
CA ARG A 35 -2.25 -16.66 -6.13
C ARG A 35 -3.62 -17.15 -5.67
N GLY A 36 -3.68 -17.98 -4.64
CA GLY A 36 -4.93 -18.48 -4.06
C GLY A 36 -5.82 -17.35 -3.55
N LEU A 37 -5.27 -16.42 -2.76
CA LEU A 37 -6.03 -15.27 -2.27
C LEU A 37 -6.42 -14.32 -3.41
N GLY A 38 -5.53 -14.13 -4.40
CA GLY A 38 -5.86 -13.38 -5.62
C GLY A 38 -7.05 -13.99 -6.37
N THR A 39 -7.08 -15.31 -6.55
CA THR A 39 -8.20 -16.02 -7.20
C THR A 39 -9.50 -15.87 -6.41
N THR A 40 -9.43 -15.94 -5.07
CA THR A 40 -10.59 -15.70 -4.20
C THR A 40 -11.17 -14.30 -4.42
N PHE A 41 -10.34 -13.27 -4.43
CA PHE A 41 -10.79 -11.88 -4.65
C PHE A 41 -11.31 -11.66 -6.09
N LYS A 42 -10.67 -12.27 -7.10
CA LYS A 42 -11.18 -12.29 -8.47
C LYS A 42 -12.60 -12.89 -8.53
N THR A 43 -12.83 -14.00 -7.83
CA THR A 43 -14.12 -14.68 -7.74
C THR A 43 -15.16 -13.82 -7.03
N VAL A 44 -14.78 -13.14 -5.94
CA VAL A 44 -15.65 -12.16 -5.26
C VAL A 44 -16.05 -11.05 -6.23
N MET A 45 -15.10 -10.47 -6.98
CA MET A 45 -15.42 -9.42 -7.96
C MET A 45 -16.32 -9.93 -9.10
N ARG A 46 -16.25 -11.21 -9.44
CA ARG A 46 -17.13 -11.82 -10.46
C ARG A 46 -18.55 -12.05 -9.94
N TRP A 47 -18.70 -12.60 -8.73
CA TRP A 47 -19.96 -13.16 -8.26
C TRP A 47 -20.64 -12.37 -7.13
N PHE A 48 -19.94 -11.49 -6.42
CA PHE A 48 -20.53 -10.71 -5.33
C PHE A 48 -21.04 -9.35 -5.84
N PRO A 49 -22.38 -9.19 -5.99
CA PRO A 49 -22.96 -8.03 -6.64
C PRO A 49 -22.60 -6.67 -6.01
N PRO A 50 -22.51 -6.52 -4.67
CA PRO A 50 -22.17 -5.23 -4.07
C PRO A 50 -20.77 -4.74 -4.49
N ALA A 51 -19.74 -5.59 -4.48
CA ALA A 51 -18.39 -5.22 -4.89
C ALA A 51 -18.34 -4.89 -6.39
N ARG A 52 -18.94 -5.76 -7.22
CA ARG A 52 -19.02 -5.58 -8.67
C ARG A 52 -19.74 -4.29 -9.07
N ARG A 53 -20.90 -3.99 -8.45
CA ARG A 53 -21.68 -2.77 -8.76
C ARG A 53 -20.92 -1.51 -8.35
N ARG A 54 -20.26 -1.52 -7.20
CA ARG A 54 -19.42 -0.40 -6.76
C ARG A 54 -18.30 -0.15 -7.76
N PHE A 55 -17.54 -1.18 -8.12
CA PHE A 55 -16.47 -1.07 -9.11
C PHE A 55 -17.00 -0.58 -10.48
N ASP A 56 -18.07 -1.20 -11.01
CA ASP A 56 -18.60 -0.85 -12.35
C ASP A 56 -19.04 0.62 -12.41
N ARG A 57 -19.63 1.14 -11.32
CA ARG A 57 -20.01 2.56 -11.22
C ARG A 57 -18.81 3.49 -11.32
N GLU A 58 -17.75 3.23 -10.57
CA GLU A 58 -16.54 4.07 -10.57
C GLU A 58 -15.75 3.92 -11.88
N ALA A 59 -15.61 2.68 -12.37
CA ALA A 59 -14.95 2.42 -13.66
C ALA A 59 -15.70 3.03 -14.84
N LYS A 60 -17.04 3.05 -14.83
CA LYS A 60 -17.84 3.73 -15.86
C LYS A 60 -17.68 5.25 -15.81
N ARG A 61 -17.46 5.81 -14.62
CA ARG A 61 -17.18 7.24 -14.46
C ARG A 61 -15.84 7.63 -15.10
N VAL A 62 -14.79 6.85 -14.83
CA VAL A 62 -13.43 7.12 -15.34
C VAL A 62 -13.27 6.71 -16.81
N PHE A 63 -13.92 5.61 -17.22
CA PHE A 63 -13.83 5.04 -18.58
C PHE A 63 -15.23 4.91 -19.21
N PRO A 64 -15.90 6.01 -19.55
CA PRO A 64 -17.30 5.99 -20.00
C PRO A 64 -17.51 5.14 -21.26
N ASN A 65 -16.52 5.12 -22.16
CA ASN A 65 -16.59 4.40 -23.45
C ASN A 65 -16.14 2.93 -23.35
N MET A 66 -15.70 2.47 -22.16
CA MET A 66 -15.26 1.08 -21.98
C MET A 66 -16.45 0.11 -22.05
N LYS A 67 -16.37 -0.90 -22.90
CA LYS A 67 -17.39 -1.94 -23.02
C LYS A 67 -17.60 -2.68 -21.68
N ARG A 68 -18.84 -3.07 -21.41
CA ARG A 68 -19.20 -3.76 -20.15
C ARG A 68 -18.35 -5.00 -19.85
N GLY A 69 -18.05 -5.81 -20.89
CA GLY A 69 -17.19 -7.00 -20.73
C GLY A 69 -15.77 -6.63 -20.32
N ALA A 70 -15.17 -5.59 -20.93
CA ALA A 70 -13.84 -5.10 -20.57
C ALA A 70 -13.80 -4.55 -19.14
N ARG A 71 -14.83 -3.78 -18.71
CA ARG A 71 -14.93 -3.32 -17.31
C ARG A 71 -15.06 -4.48 -16.32
N ALA A 72 -15.86 -5.49 -16.67
CA ALA A 72 -16.00 -6.67 -15.80
C ALA A 72 -14.67 -7.41 -15.66
N LYS A 73 -13.90 -7.56 -16.75
CA LYS A 73 -12.56 -8.14 -16.72
C LYS A 73 -11.60 -7.29 -15.88
N LEU A 74 -11.58 -5.98 -16.10
CA LEU A 74 -10.76 -5.05 -15.31
C LEU A 74 -11.05 -5.17 -13.81
N GLY A 75 -12.32 -5.25 -13.40
CA GLY A 75 -12.71 -5.43 -12.00
C GLY A 75 -12.23 -6.76 -11.42
N GLN A 76 -12.29 -7.85 -12.21
CA GLN A 76 -11.77 -9.15 -11.79
C GLN A 76 -10.25 -9.14 -11.64
N ASP A 77 -9.53 -8.51 -12.58
CA ASP A 77 -8.08 -8.40 -12.54
C ASP A 77 -7.63 -7.52 -11.37
N MET A 78 -8.32 -6.38 -11.14
CA MET A 78 -8.11 -5.56 -9.94
C MET A 78 -8.31 -6.37 -8.65
N GLY A 79 -9.40 -7.14 -8.55
CA GLY A 79 -9.63 -8.02 -7.40
C GLY A 79 -8.49 -9.02 -7.22
N ARG A 80 -8.04 -9.67 -8.30
CA ARG A 80 -6.91 -10.60 -8.25
C ARG A 80 -5.64 -9.97 -7.70
N HIS A 81 -5.26 -8.79 -8.21
CA HIS A 81 -4.05 -8.10 -7.75
C HIS A 81 -4.20 -7.63 -6.30
N MET A 82 -5.34 -7.04 -5.93
CA MET A 82 -5.60 -6.63 -4.56
C MET A 82 -5.53 -7.78 -3.56
N GLY A 83 -6.10 -8.95 -3.90
CA GLY A 83 -6.02 -10.13 -3.04
C GLY A 83 -4.58 -10.60 -2.83
N ARG A 84 -3.75 -10.59 -3.88
CA ARG A 84 -2.32 -10.90 -3.78
C ARG A 84 -1.58 -9.90 -2.92
N THR A 85 -1.75 -8.60 -3.19
CA THR A 85 -1.12 -7.52 -2.43
C THR A 85 -1.46 -7.60 -0.94
N LEU A 86 -2.73 -7.82 -0.59
CA LEU A 86 -3.13 -8.00 0.81
C LEU A 86 -2.48 -9.22 1.46
N PHE A 87 -2.39 -10.35 0.75
CA PHE A 87 -1.68 -11.52 1.25
C PHE A 87 -0.21 -11.21 1.56
N GLU A 88 0.46 -10.55 0.64
CA GLU A 88 1.87 -10.19 0.72
C GLU A 88 2.14 -9.23 1.88
N ILE A 89 1.28 -8.23 2.11
CA ILE A 89 1.35 -7.34 3.27
C ILE A 89 1.17 -8.11 4.59
N TYR A 90 0.21 -9.05 4.66
CA TYR A 90 0.01 -9.87 5.85
C TYR A 90 1.18 -10.83 6.14
N HIS A 91 2.04 -11.08 5.17
CA HIS A 91 3.21 -11.95 5.23
C HIS A 91 4.47 -11.20 4.79
N ASP A 92 4.55 -9.91 5.11
CA ASP A 92 5.59 -9.03 4.57
C ASP A 92 7.01 -9.51 4.96
N ALA A 93 7.21 -10.06 6.14
CA ALA A 93 8.48 -10.67 6.52
C ALA A 93 8.93 -11.77 5.53
N GLU A 94 8.01 -12.61 5.03
CA GLU A 94 8.28 -13.61 4.01
C GLU A 94 8.37 -12.98 2.61
N PHE A 95 7.56 -11.93 2.34
CA PHE A 95 7.63 -11.17 1.11
C PHE A 95 8.99 -10.49 0.94
N GLN A 96 9.53 -9.90 1.99
CA GLN A 96 10.85 -9.26 2.00
C GLN A 96 11.97 -10.24 1.61
N THR A 97 11.84 -11.55 1.83
CA THR A 97 12.85 -12.54 1.39
C THR A 97 12.86 -12.77 -0.12
N GLN A 98 11.84 -12.27 -0.85
CA GLN A 98 11.73 -12.41 -2.31
C GLN A 98 12.45 -11.28 -3.09
N TYR A 99 13.15 -10.39 -2.41
CA TYR A 99 13.77 -9.18 -3.00
C TYR A 99 14.68 -9.47 -4.20
N HIS A 100 15.30 -10.66 -4.26
CA HIS A 100 16.12 -11.09 -5.39
C HIS A 100 15.36 -11.15 -6.73
N LYS A 101 14.00 -11.11 -6.69
CA LYS A 101 13.12 -11.04 -7.84
C LYS A 101 12.67 -9.61 -8.17
N PHE A 102 13.15 -8.60 -7.44
CA PHE A 102 12.75 -7.22 -7.62
C PHE A 102 13.79 -6.47 -8.43
N ASN A 103 13.35 -5.81 -9.49
CA ASN A 103 14.20 -5.00 -10.34
C ASN A 103 13.90 -3.52 -10.07
N ALA A 104 14.90 -2.76 -9.68
CA ALA A 104 14.78 -1.36 -9.36
C ALA A 104 15.42 -0.48 -10.43
N SER A 105 14.75 0.61 -10.78
CA SER A 105 15.22 1.56 -11.79
C SER A 105 14.73 2.98 -11.50
N GLY A 106 15.31 3.93 -12.21
CA GLY A 106 14.87 5.31 -12.26
C GLY A 106 15.75 6.30 -11.49
N PRO A 107 15.68 7.59 -11.88
CA PRO A 107 16.55 8.65 -11.34
C PRO A 107 16.26 8.94 -9.86
N GLY A 108 15.03 8.70 -9.38
CA GLY A 108 14.67 8.94 -7.99
C GLY A 108 15.42 8.06 -6.99
N LEU A 109 15.87 6.87 -7.40
CA LEU A 109 16.69 6.01 -6.54
C LEU A 109 18.09 6.63 -6.32
N ILE A 110 18.63 7.31 -7.33
CA ILE A 110 19.90 8.05 -7.22
C ILE A 110 19.70 9.23 -6.28
N ALA A 111 18.66 10.05 -6.53
CA ALA A 111 18.33 11.21 -5.70
C ALA A 111 18.08 10.82 -4.22
N LEU A 112 17.45 9.66 -3.97
CA LEU A 112 17.27 9.13 -2.63
C LEU A 112 18.59 8.84 -1.93
N LYS A 113 19.53 8.19 -2.63
CA LYS A 113 20.86 7.87 -2.10
C LYS A 113 21.68 9.13 -1.84
N GLU A 114 21.63 10.11 -2.72
CA GLU A 114 22.29 11.41 -2.57
C GLU A 114 21.73 12.18 -1.38
N ALA A 115 20.42 12.23 -1.20
CA ALA A 115 19.78 12.85 -0.03
C ALA A 115 20.25 12.20 1.27
N GLN A 116 20.28 10.89 1.32
CA GLN A 116 20.73 10.14 2.51
C GLN A 116 22.23 10.35 2.78
N ALA A 117 23.08 10.38 1.75
CA ALA A 117 24.49 10.68 1.89
C ALA A 117 24.72 12.11 2.43
N ALA A 118 23.84 13.05 2.11
CA ALA A 118 23.83 14.42 2.64
C ALA A 118 23.16 14.55 4.01
N GLY A 119 22.73 13.47 4.65
CA GLY A 119 22.00 13.47 5.92
C GLY A 119 20.60 14.10 5.84
N LYS A 120 20.04 14.25 4.62
CA LYS A 120 18.70 14.80 4.39
C LYS A 120 17.66 13.69 4.41
N GLY A 121 16.46 14.00 4.95
CA GLY A 121 15.29 13.16 4.83
C GLY A 121 14.77 13.08 3.39
N ALA A 122 13.85 12.14 3.15
CA ALA A 122 13.16 12.01 1.87
C ALA A 122 11.72 11.53 2.06
N ILE A 123 10.83 11.95 1.16
CA ILE A 123 9.45 11.47 1.10
C ILE A 123 9.29 10.63 -0.16
N ILE A 124 8.95 9.37 0.00
CA ILE A 124 8.53 8.51 -1.10
C ILE A 124 7.01 8.60 -1.21
N VAL A 125 6.52 8.98 -2.37
CA VAL A 125 5.07 9.03 -2.64
C VAL A 125 4.67 7.91 -3.58
N SER A 126 3.54 7.27 -3.26
CA SER A 126 2.97 6.18 -4.05
C SER A 126 1.44 6.21 -3.95
N GLY A 127 0.79 5.17 -4.44
CA GLY A 127 -0.64 4.92 -4.30
C GLY A 127 -0.91 3.46 -3.93
N HIS A 128 -2.19 3.13 -3.67
CA HIS A 128 -2.64 1.74 -3.55
C HIS A 128 -2.65 1.05 -4.93
N PHE A 129 -1.54 1.20 -5.64
CA PHE A 129 -1.29 0.69 -6.98
C PHE A 129 -0.20 -0.39 -6.95
N GLY A 130 -0.41 -1.48 -7.67
CA GLY A 130 0.56 -2.57 -7.73
C GLY A 130 0.86 -3.18 -6.35
N GLN A 131 2.14 -3.23 -5.99
CA GLN A 131 2.62 -3.69 -4.68
C GLN A 131 3.53 -2.62 -4.07
N TRP A 132 2.96 -1.74 -3.27
CA TRP A 132 3.68 -0.60 -2.68
C TRP A 132 4.73 -1.01 -1.62
N GLU A 133 4.60 -2.18 -0.99
CA GLU A 133 5.65 -2.69 -0.10
C GLU A 133 6.91 -3.13 -0.87
N ALA A 134 6.81 -3.43 -2.17
CA ALA A 134 7.99 -3.70 -2.99
C ALA A 134 8.92 -2.47 -3.09
N VAL A 135 8.37 -1.26 -3.05
CA VAL A 135 9.15 -0.01 -3.00
C VAL A 135 10.01 0.03 -1.74
N ARG A 136 9.41 -0.25 -0.58
CA ARG A 136 10.12 -0.27 0.72
C ARG A 136 11.13 -1.42 0.80
N ALA A 137 10.79 -2.57 0.22
CA ALA A 137 11.71 -3.70 0.10
C ALA A 137 12.96 -3.33 -0.70
N VAL A 138 12.82 -2.64 -1.84
CA VAL A 138 13.94 -2.15 -2.63
C VAL A 138 14.78 -1.14 -1.86
N ILE A 139 14.17 -0.19 -1.15
CA ILE A 139 14.90 0.77 -0.30
C ILE A 139 15.77 0.01 0.71
N LYS A 140 15.20 -1.03 1.34
CA LYS A 140 15.91 -1.88 2.30
C LYS A 140 17.05 -2.69 1.67
N MET A 141 16.88 -3.17 0.43
CA MET A 141 17.98 -3.82 -0.33
C MET A 141 19.20 -2.92 -0.52
N HIS A 142 18.98 -1.62 -0.59
CA HIS A 142 20.06 -0.62 -0.70
C HIS A 142 20.63 -0.17 0.65
N GLY A 143 20.33 -0.88 1.74
CA GLY A 143 20.81 -0.56 3.08
C GLY A 143 20.15 0.66 3.73
N LEU A 144 19.03 1.14 3.16
CA LEU A 144 18.25 2.25 3.67
C LEU A 144 16.97 1.74 4.36
N GLU A 145 16.35 2.54 5.18
CA GLU A 145 15.11 2.18 5.85
C GLU A 145 14.04 3.24 5.64
N SER A 146 12.88 2.84 5.14
CA SER A 146 11.73 3.72 4.98
C SER A 146 10.63 3.39 5.97
N GLY A 147 10.28 4.36 6.81
CA GLY A 147 9.05 4.31 7.58
C GLY A 147 7.80 4.41 6.71
N ALA A 148 6.64 4.32 7.32
CA ALA A 148 5.36 4.50 6.63
C ALA A 148 4.32 5.20 7.52
N VAL A 149 3.33 5.84 6.87
CA VAL A 149 2.14 6.37 7.54
C VAL A 149 0.99 5.38 7.35
N TYR A 150 0.28 5.05 8.42
CA TYR A 150 -0.86 4.15 8.36
C TYR A 150 -2.06 4.66 9.15
N ARG A 151 -3.25 4.22 8.76
CA ARG A 151 -4.49 4.44 9.52
C ARG A 151 -4.82 3.22 10.36
N PRO A 152 -4.84 3.31 11.70
CA PRO A 152 -5.15 2.18 12.56
C PRO A 152 -6.52 1.56 12.26
N HIS A 153 -6.56 0.26 12.07
CA HIS A 153 -7.82 -0.46 11.84
C HIS A 153 -8.62 -0.59 13.13
N LYS A 154 -9.96 -0.44 13.06
CA LYS A 154 -10.86 -0.52 14.23
C LYS A 154 -10.84 -1.89 14.92
N ASN A 155 -10.64 -2.97 14.19
CA ASN A 155 -10.49 -4.31 14.76
C ASN A 155 -9.03 -4.54 15.13
N ARG A 156 -8.76 -4.74 16.44
CA ARG A 156 -7.42 -4.89 17.01
C ARG A 156 -6.59 -6.05 16.42
N HIS A 157 -7.26 -7.14 15.98
CA HIS A 157 -6.57 -8.31 15.43
C HIS A 157 -6.07 -8.02 14.01
N TYR A 158 -6.89 -7.37 13.18
CA TYR A 158 -6.46 -6.85 11.89
C TYR A 158 -5.36 -5.81 12.07
N ALA A 159 -5.55 -4.83 12.98
CA ALA A 159 -4.56 -3.78 13.25
C ALA A 159 -3.19 -4.37 13.60
N ARG A 160 -3.15 -5.33 14.55
CA ARG A 160 -1.88 -5.98 14.96
C ARG A 160 -1.20 -6.69 13.79
N ARG A 161 -1.97 -7.43 12.98
CA ARG A 161 -1.40 -8.20 11.88
C ARG A 161 -0.89 -7.31 10.75
N ILE A 162 -1.67 -6.29 10.37
CA ILE A 162 -1.26 -5.31 9.35
C ILE A 162 -0.02 -4.55 9.84
N LEU A 163 -0.03 -4.09 11.09
CA LEU A 163 1.10 -3.35 11.65
C LEU A 163 2.38 -4.19 11.64
N ALA A 164 2.31 -5.46 12.10
CA ALA A 164 3.45 -6.36 12.06
C ALA A 164 3.97 -6.60 10.64
N GLY A 165 3.08 -6.69 9.64
CA GLY A 165 3.45 -6.76 8.23
C GLY A 165 4.18 -5.50 7.79
N ILE A 166 3.59 -4.33 7.96
CA ILE A 166 4.17 -3.06 7.55
C ILE A 166 5.51 -2.78 8.26
N GLU A 167 5.66 -3.16 9.54
CA GLU A 167 6.92 -3.02 10.31
C GLU A 167 8.06 -3.86 9.73
N ALA A 168 7.76 -4.99 9.11
CA ALA A 168 8.78 -5.83 8.47
C ALA A 168 9.43 -5.11 7.27
N GLY A 169 8.71 -4.25 6.58
CA GLY A 169 9.23 -3.42 5.48
C GLY A 169 10.12 -2.27 5.92
N GLY A 170 10.06 -1.84 7.18
CA GLY A 170 10.89 -0.75 7.76
C GLY A 170 10.15 0.09 8.80
N LYS A 171 10.89 0.91 9.51
CA LYS A 171 10.40 1.75 10.62
C LYS A 171 10.80 3.22 10.44
N PRO A 172 10.13 4.18 11.11
CA PRO A 172 8.98 4.03 12.01
C PRO A 172 7.65 3.84 11.27
N ILE A 173 6.66 3.20 11.91
CA ILE A 173 5.29 3.18 11.40
C ILE A 173 4.45 4.17 12.19
N LEU A 174 4.02 5.23 11.52
CA LEU A 174 3.39 6.39 12.13
C LEU A 174 1.88 6.37 11.89
N ALA A 175 1.11 6.39 12.98
CA ALA A 175 -0.34 6.46 12.87
C ALA A 175 -0.79 7.87 12.40
N THR A 176 -1.84 7.93 11.58
CA THR A 176 -2.48 9.21 11.22
C THR A 176 -2.97 9.98 12.46
N GLY A 177 -2.90 11.32 12.40
CA GLY A 177 -3.31 12.21 13.49
C GLY A 177 -2.15 13.08 14.01
N SER A 178 -2.46 14.03 14.92
CA SER A 178 -1.52 15.06 15.35
C SER A 178 -0.21 14.52 15.98
N VAL A 179 -0.29 13.41 16.72
CA VAL A 179 0.90 12.78 17.31
C VAL A 179 1.79 12.17 16.24
N GLY A 180 1.19 11.41 15.30
CA GLY A 180 1.93 10.84 14.18
C GLY A 180 2.51 11.90 13.26
N THR A 181 1.80 12.99 13.01
CA THR A 181 2.32 14.11 12.20
C THR A 181 3.55 14.75 12.84
N ARG A 182 3.55 14.96 14.16
CA ARG A 182 4.74 15.48 14.86
C ARG A 182 5.93 14.52 14.78
N ALA A 183 5.66 13.22 14.93
CA ALA A 183 6.70 12.20 14.79
C ALA A 183 7.24 12.10 13.35
N LEU A 184 6.37 12.24 12.35
CA LEU A 184 6.73 12.31 10.93
C LEU A 184 7.69 13.48 10.65
N VAL A 185 7.33 14.68 11.12
CA VAL A 185 8.16 15.89 10.95
C VAL A 185 9.53 15.70 11.60
N ARG A 186 9.57 15.16 12.82
CA ARG A 186 10.83 14.87 13.51
C ARG A 186 11.68 13.89 12.70
N HIS A 187 11.10 12.77 12.28
CA HIS A 187 11.80 11.73 11.52
C HIS A 187 12.42 12.28 10.22
N LEU A 188 11.67 13.10 9.48
CA LEU A 188 12.18 13.75 8.25
C LEU A 188 13.32 14.73 8.54
N ARG A 189 13.23 15.50 9.62
CA ARG A 189 14.29 16.44 10.04
C ARG A 189 15.56 15.75 10.50
N ASP A 190 15.41 14.55 11.07
CA ASP A 190 16.51 13.70 11.51
C ASP A 190 17.13 12.89 10.37
N GLY A 191 16.79 13.21 9.11
CA GLY A 191 17.32 12.54 7.91
C GLY A 191 16.58 11.27 7.51
N GLY A 192 15.44 10.95 8.12
CA GLY A 192 14.71 9.72 7.86
C GLY A 192 13.91 9.72 6.55
N ILE A 193 13.63 8.53 6.02
CA ILE A 193 12.81 8.31 4.83
C ILE A 193 11.40 7.88 5.26
N ILE A 194 10.37 8.45 4.64
CA ILE A 194 8.95 8.07 4.86
C ILE A 194 8.26 7.77 3.54
N SER A 195 7.55 6.64 3.48
CA SER A 195 6.64 6.30 2.38
C SER A 195 5.21 6.69 2.72
N ILE A 196 4.54 7.39 1.81
CA ILE A 196 3.16 7.89 1.95
C ILE A 196 2.36 7.50 0.71
N LEU A 197 1.18 6.91 0.90
CA LEU A 197 0.21 6.67 -0.16
C LEU A 197 -0.74 7.87 -0.25
N LEU A 198 -0.80 8.53 -1.41
CA LEU A 198 -1.50 9.80 -1.60
C LEU A 198 -2.85 9.69 -2.33
N ASP A 199 -3.26 8.52 -2.73
CA ASP A 199 -4.44 8.26 -3.57
C ASP A 199 -5.76 8.11 -2.80
N GLU A 200 -5.74 8.27 -1.49
CA GLU A 200 -6.98 8.34 -0.71
C GLU A 200 -7.58 9.76 -0.72
N LYS A 201 -8.91 9.84 -0.88
CA LYS A 201 -9.63 11.10 -0.74
C LYS A 201 -9.37 11.73 0.62
N TYR A 202 -8.94 12.99 0.62
CA TYR A 202 -8.75 13.80 1.82
C TYR A 202 -9.77 14.95 1.85
N SER A 203 -10.72 14.92 2.79
CA SER A 203 -11.86 15.86 2.83
C SER A 203 -11.46 17.32 2.97
N GLU A 204 -10.33 17.60 3.60
CA GLU A 204 -9.75 18.94 3.80
C GLU A 204 -8.70 19.29 2.73
N GLY A 205 -8.58 18.44 1.69
CA GLY A 205 -7.64 18.62 0.60
C GLY A 205 -8.10 19.65 -0.43
N VAL A 206 -7.21 19.94 -1.36
CA VAL A 206 -7.53 20.80 -2.52
C VAL A 206 -8.06 19.95 -3.67
N ARG A 207 -8.83 20.57 -4.56
CA ARG A 207 -9.31 19.95 -5.77
C ARG A 207 -8.21 19.94 -6.82
N ILE A 208 -7.77 18.77 -7.22
CA ILE A 208 -6.77 18.57 -8.28
C ILE A 208 -7.42 17.71 -9.37
N PRO A 209 -7.25 18.05 -10.66
CA PRO A 209 -7.70 17.20 -11.76
C PRO A 209 -7.02 15.83 -11.73
N PHE A 210 -7.82 14.77 -11.69
CA PHE A 210 -7.33 13.39 -11.70
C PHE A 210 -8.26 12.51 -12.54
N LEU A 211 -7.73 11.88 -13.58
CA LEU A 211 -8.49 11.03 -14.53
C LEU A 211 -9.75 11.71 -15.08
N GLY A 212 -9.64 13.01 -15.41
CA GLY A 212 -10.74 13.81 -15.97
C GLY A 212 -11.79 14.28 -14.94
N HIS A 213 -11.52 14.12 -13.65
CA HIS A 213 -12.41 14.56 -12.57
C HIS A 213 -11.63 15.25 -11.46
N ASP A 214 -12.28 16.16 -10.74
CA ASP A 214 -11.69 16.77 -9.56
C ASP A 214 -11.62 15.78 -8.39
N ALA A 215 -10.41 15.59 -7.85
CA ALA A 215 -10.15 14.79 -6.68
C ALA A 215 -9.67 15.67 -5.51
N LEU A 216 -10.25 15.47 -4.33
CA LEU A 216 -9.78 16.12 -3.11
C LEU A 216 -8.51 15.43 -2.62
N THR A 217 -7.37 16.09 -2.79
CA THR A 217 -6.03 15.56 -2.58
C THR A 217 -5.31 16.28 -1.44
N SER A 218 -4.61 15.54 -0.59
CA SER A 218 -3.78 16.11 0.47
C SER A 218 -2.52 16.75 -0.11
N LEU A 219 -2.22 17.96 0.34
CA LEU A 219 -0.97 18.66 0.01
C LEU A 219 0.16 18.41 1.03
N SER A 220 -0.09 17.64 2.08
CA SER A 220 0.82 17.53 3.22
C SER A 220 2.23 17.06 2.84
N ALA A 221 2.36 16.08 1.93
CA ALA A 221 3.66 15.60 1.47
C ALA A 221 4.44 16.70 0.74
N ALA A 222 3.80 17.38 -0.22
CA ALA A 222 4.42 18.46 -0.98
C ALA A 222 4.81 19.65 -0.07
N GLN A 223 3.93 20.03 0.86
CA GLN A 223 4.22 21.09 1.83
C GLN A 223 5.41 20.76 2.73
N LEU A 224 5.55 19.49 3.15
CA LEU A 224 6.70 19.05 3.95
C LEU A 224 7.98 19.03 3.11
N ALA A 225 7.92 18.54 1.87
CA ALA A 225 9.06 18.54 0.95
C ALA A 225 9.60 19.95 0.73
N LEU A 226 8.72 20.91 0.39
CA LEU A 226 9.08 22.31 0.20
C LEU A 226 9.60 22.97 1.47
N LYS A 227 8.94 22.71 2.61
CA LYS A 227 9.30 23.35 3.89
C LYS A 227 10.68 22.93 4.40
N TYR A 228 11.07 21.69 4.17
CA TYR A 228 12.32 21.12 4.70
C TYR A 228 13.40 20.93 3.63
N ASP A 229 13.15 21.39 2.41
CA ASP A 229 14.07 21.25 1.27
C ASP A 229 14.56 19.81 1.11
N ILE A 230 13.60 18.86 1.06
CA ILE A 230 13.87 17.43 0.92
C ILE A 230 13.18 16.87 -0.34
N PRO A 231 13.77 15.87 -1.01
CA PRO A 231 13.18 15.32 -2.20
C PRO A 231 11.86 14.59 -1.92
N MET A 232 10.88 14.76 -2.81
CA MET A 232 9.64 14.01 -2.86
C MET A 232 9.66 13.14 -4.13
N ILE A 233 9.85 11.84 -3.95
CA ILE A 233 10.15 10.88 -5.02
C ILE A 233 8.94 9.99 -5.27
N PRO A 234 8.30 10.07 -6.45
CA PRO A 234 7.28 9.09 -6.82
C PRO A 234 7.91 7.72 -7.05
N ALA A 235 7.29 6.66 -6.48
CA ALA A 235 7.80 5.31 -6.67
C ALA A 235 6.65 4.29 -6.72
N PHE A 236 6.75 3.34 -7.67
CA PHE A 236 5.70 2.37 -7.93
C PHE A 236 6.26 0.97 -8.11
N GLY A 237 5.65 -0.01 -7.44
CA GLY A 237 5.98 -1.42 -7.59
C GLY A 237 4.98 -2.14 -8.48
N THR A 238 5.35 -2.44 -9.72
CA THR A 238 4.51 -3.15 -10.69
C THR A 238 4.88 -4.61 -10.74
N ARG A 239 3.89 -5.49 -10.61
CA ARG A 239 4.08 -6.94 -10.74
C ARG A 239 4.43 -7.30 -12.18
N VAL A 240 5.48 -8.10 -12.36
CA VAL A 240 5.89 -8.63 -13.66
C VAL A 240 5.15 -9.94 -13.90
N ASP A 241 4.42 -10.00 -14.98
CA ASP A 241 3.58 -11.15 -15.36
C ASP A 241 2.64 -11.60 -14.22
N ASP A 242 2.47 -12.89 -14.00
CA ASP A 242 1.67 -13.44 -12.90
C ASP A 242 2.56 -14.03 -11.77
N GLU A 243 3.80 -13.56 -11.68
CA GLU A 243 4.77 -14.01 -10.69
C GLU A 243 4.83 -13.07 -9.46
N ASN A 244 5.65 -13.42 -8.46
CA ASN A 244 6.02 -12.54 -7.36
C ASN A 244 7.34 -11.81 -7.65
N ALA A 245 7.49 -11.37 -8.89
CA ALA A 245 8.56 -10.50 -9.35
C ALA A 245 8.00 -9.08 -9.55
N PHE A 246 8.79 -8.07 -9.25
CA PHE A 246 8.35 -6.69 -9.31
C PHE A 246 9.37 -5.81 -10.03
N ARG A 247 8.87 -4.95 -10.90
CA ARG A 247 9.58 -3.78 -11.37
C ARG A 247 9.24 -2.62 -10.46
N VAL A 248 10.24 -2.03 -9.84
CA VAL A 248 10.08 -0.88 -8.96
C VAL A 248 10.75 0.32 -9.60
N GLU A 249 9.95 1.28 -9.97
CA GLU A 249 10.40 2.51 -10.64
C GLU A 249 10.36 3.67 -9.66
N PHE A 250 11.49 4.38 -9.54
CA PHE A 250 11.63 5.61 -8.78
C PHE A 250 11.75 6.77 -9.77
N GLU A 251 10.70 7.55 -9.90
CA GLU A 251 10.68 8.70 -10.81
C GLU A 251 11.55 9.84 -10.27
N ALA A 252 11.82 10.85 -11.09
CA ALA A 252 12.53 12.05 -10.65
C ALA A 252 11.75 12.78 -9.56
N PRO A 253 12.43 13.40 -8.59
CA PRO A 253 11.81 14.25 -7.55
C PRO A 253 11.02 15.41 -8.11
#